data_84b72caefd96eeb78bcc5d54165af52e
#
_entry.id   84b72caefd96eeb78bcc5d54165af52e
#
_cell.length_a   1.000
_cell.length_b   1.000
_cell.length_c   1.000
_cell.angle_alpha   90.00
_cell.angle_beta   90.00
_cell.angle_gamma   90.00
#
_symmetry.space_group_name_H-M   'P 1'
#
loop_
_entity.id
_entity.type
_entity.pdbx_description
1 polymer ?
#
loop_
_entity_poly.entity_id
_entity_poly.type
_entity_poly.pdbx_seq_one_letter_code
_entity_poly.pdbx_strand_id
1 'polypeptide(L)'
;MYKLYIAILFFFIQTISAQQLRQPFDFPILLSGNFGELRNNHFHSGIDFKTQGVEGKPIHAVQDGYVSRISVSPWGYGNGLYLTHPDGTTTVYGHLQRFAPSIARYIKTQQYEQESFNVNLFLDPDQLPVKKGEIVAYSGNTGSSGGPHLHFEVRDTESEEVLDPIEYFKEKITDTRAPKIQGILVCPQPGKGVVNGSSRKLELKPVTAKNGKQTITGKI
;
A
#
# COMPACT_ATOMS: atom_id res chain seq x y z
N MET A 1 -58.99 -24.34 -20.53
CA MET A 1 -57.66 -24.90 -20.19
C MET A 1 -56.64 -23.77 -20.19
N TYR A 2 -56.28 -23.23 -19.03
CA TYR A 2 -55.26 -22.18 -18.92
C TYR A 2 -53.92 -22.88 -18.73
N LYS A 3 -52.96 -22.65 -19.65
CA LYS A 3 -51.58 -23.12 -19.51
C LYS A 3 -50.85 -22.15 -18.60
N LEU A 4 -50.47 -22.63 -17.40
CA LEU A 4 -49.65 -21.91 -16.44
C LEU A 4 -48.19 -22.00 -16.90
N TYR A 5 -47.59 -20.89 -17.34
CA TYR A 5 -46.18 -20.81 -17.63
C TYR A 5 -45.45 -20.41 -16.34
N ILE A 6 -44.76 -21.37 -15.72
CA ILE A 6 -43.86 -21.09 -14.59
C ILE A 6 -42.52 -20.60 -15.17
N ALA A 7 -42.26 -19.31 -15.05
CA ALA A 7 -40.94 -18.74 -15.34
C ALA A 7 -40.01 -19.00 -14.15
N ILE A 8 -39.08 -19.91 -14.31
CA ILE A 8 -38.03 -20.16 -13.34
C ILE A 8 -36.95 -19.07 -13.53
N LEU A 9 -36.95 -18.08 -12.64
CA LEU A 9 -35.89 -17.06 -12.58
C LEU A 9 -34.67 -17.69 -11.92
N PHE A 10 -33.66 -18.06 -12.69
CA PHE A 10 -32.35 -18.43 -12.16
C PHE A 10 -31.62 -17.18 -11.68
N PHE A 11 -31.65 -16.93 -10.38
CA PHE A 11 -30.73 -15.99 -9.74
C PHE A 11 -29.32 -16.62 -9.75
N PHE A 12 -28.47 -16.20 -10.65
CA PHE A 12 -27.04 -16.44 -10.52
C PHE A 12 -26.53 -15.57 -9.36
N ILE A 13 -26.43 -16.14 -8.17
CA ILE A 13 -25.65 -15.54 -7.10
C ILE A 13 -24.18 -15.74 -7.51
N GLN A 14 -23.61 -14.73 -8.15
CA GLN A 14 -22.16 -14.65 -8.28
C GLN A 14 -21.62 -14.42 -6.87
N THR A 15 -21.13 -15.47 -6.25
CA THR A 15 -20.27 -15.32 -5.07
C THR A 15 -19.02 -14.58 -5.57
N ILE A 16 -18.92 -13.29 -5.24
CA ILE A 16 -17.68 -12.55 -5.38
C ILE A 16 -16.74 -13.17 -4.33
N SER A 17 -16.04 -14.22 -4.76
CA SER A 17 -14.89 -14.70 -4.02
C SER A 17 -13.88 -13.56 -4.08
N ALA A 18 -13.53 -12.98 -2.94
CA ALA A 18 -12.42 -12.03 -2.87
C ALA A 18 -11.21 -12.68 -3.54
N GLN A 19 -10.87 -12.20 -4.74
CA GLN A 19 -9.84 -12.84 -5.56
C GLN A 19 -8.51 -12.60 -4.84
N GLN A 20 -7.92 -13.67 -4.31
CA GLN A 20 -6.67 -13.60 -3.57
C GLN A 20 -5.58 -12.94 -4.43
N LEU A 21 -5.03 -11.83 -3.96
CA LEU A 21 -3.96 -11.14 -4.65
C LEU A 21 -2.71 -12.03 -4.73
N ARG A 22 -2.03 -12.00 -5.90
CA ARG A 22 -0.69 -12.53 -6.03
C ARG A 22 0.27 -11.61 -5.26
N GLN A 23 1.27 -12.17 -4.59
CA GLN A 23 2.35 -11.32 -4.05
C GLN A 23 3.14 -10.66 -5.21
N PRO A 24 3.63 -9.41 -5.01
CA PRO A 24 4.32 -8.67 -6.06
C PRO A 24 5.68 -9.25 -6.44
N PHE A 25 6.28 -10.10 -5.61
CA PHE A 25 7.58 -10.75 -5.81
C PHE A 25 7.49 -12.27 -5.82
N ASP A 26 8.49 -12.93 -6.41
CA ASP A 26 8.62 -14.41 -6.43
C ASP A 26 9.44 -14.98 -5.25
N PHE A 27 9.73 -14.15 -4.24
CA PHE A 27 10.40 -14.56 -3.01
C PHE A 27 9.52 -14.29 -1.77
N PRO A 28 9.82 -14.89 -0.62
CA PRO A 28 9.00 -14.75 0.59
C PRO A 28 8.84 -13.30 1.03
N ILE A 29 7.63 -12.96 1.47
CA ILE A 29 7.30 -11.61 1.94
C ILE A 29 8.01 -11.33 3.26
N LEU A 30 8.77 -10.24 3.28
CA LEU A 30 9.30 -9.63 4.48
C LEU A 30 8.96 -8.14 4.42
N LEU A 31 8.39 -7.61 5.50
CA LEU A 31 8.02 -6.20 5.59
C LEU A 31 9.11 -5.39 6.32
N SER A 32 9.28 -4.14 5.90
CA SER A 32 10.05 -3.10 6.58
C SER A 32 9.17 -2.01 7.16
N GLY A 33 7.91 -1.91 6.72
CA GLY A 33 6.90 -0.99 7.20
C GLY A 33 5.52 -1.61 7.13
N ASN A 34 4.69 -1.37 8.15
CA ASN A 34 3.33 -1.87 8.25
C ASN A 34 2.32 -0.76 7.94
N PHE A 35 1.10 -1.17 7.58
CA PHE A 35 -0.03 -0.26 7.42
C PHE A 35 -0.34 0.45 8.73
N GLY A 36 -0.65 1.75 8.65
CA GLY A 36 -1.00 2.58 9.81
C GLY A 36 0.16 2.94 10.74
N GLU A 37 1.41 2.59 10.42
CA GLU A 37 2.57 3.06 11.18
C GLU A 37 2.65 4.60 11.18
N LEU A 38 2.97 5.17 12.34
CA LEU A 38 3.20 6.61 12.45
C LEU A 38 4.50 7.01 11.74
N ARG A 39 4.39 7.85 10.75
CA ARG A 39 5.49 8.53 10.07
C ARG A 39 5.62 9.97 10.61
N ASN A 40 6.56 10.76 10.11
CA ASN A 40 6.84 12.10 10.66
C ASN A 40 5.61 13.03 10.66
N ASN A 41 4.73 12.94 9.68
CA ASN A 41 3.58 13.85 9.50
C ASN A 41 2.29 13.15 9.03
N HIS A 42 2.28 11.83 8.89
CA HIS A 42 1.13 11.05 8.43
C HIS A 42 1.20 9.61 8.94
N PHE A 43 0.13 8.86 8.77
CA PHE A 43 0.13 7.41 8.94
C PHE A 43 0.52 6.74 7.61
N HIS A 44 1.24 5.63 7.69
CA HIS A 44 1.66 4.87 6.53
C HIS A 44 0.44 4.28 5.80
N SER A 45 0.25 4.67 4.55
CA SER A 45 -0.92 4.31 3.73
C SER A 45 -0.86 2.92 3.10
N GLY A 46 0.21 2.19 3.33
CA GLY A 46 0.44 0.87 2.74
C GLY A 46 1.34 -0.01 3.57
N ILE A 47 2.02 -0.94 2.90
CA ILE A 47 3.08 -1.78 3.46
C ILE A 47 4.34 -1.64 2.62
N ASP A 48 5.49 -1.78 3.27
CA ASP A 48 6.79 -1.71 2.61
C ASP A 48 7.39 -3.11 2.51
N PHE A 49 7.44 -3.66 1.29
CA PHE A 49 8.10 -4.94 1.01
C PHE A 49 9.62 -4.77 0.94
N LYS A 50 10.37 -5.55 1.70
CA LYS A 50 11.82 -5.63 1.57
C LYS A 50 12.22 -6.24 0.24
N THR A 51 13.20 -5.65 -0.43
CA THR A 51 13.75 -6.09 -1.72
C THR A 51 15.15 -6.68 -1.57
N GLN A 52 15.44 -7.30 -0.42
CA GLN A 52 16.75 -7.89 -0.10
C GLN A 52 17.89 -6.85 -0.08
N GLY A 53 17.57 -5.57 0.18
CA GLY A 53 18.54 -4.47 0.24
C GLY A 53 19.03 -3.97 -1.13
N VAL A 54 18.40 -4.41 -2.23
CA VAL A 54 18.81 -4.03 -3.60
C VAL A 54 17.62 -3.52 -4.41
N GLU A 55 17.93 -2.74 -5.43
CA GLU A 55 17.00 -2.31 -6.46
C GLU A 55 16.92 -3.30 -7.61
N GLY A 56 15.94 -3.11 -8.52
CA GLY A 56 15.84 -3.85 -9.77
C GLY A 56 15.16 -5.21 -9.67
N LYS A 57 14.53 -5.57 -8.55
CA LYS A 57 13.72 -6.79 -8.44
C LYS A 57 12.46 -6.66 -9.28
N PRO A 58 12.11 -7.66 -10.11
CA PRO A 58 10.88 -7.63 -10.89
C PRO A 58 9.66 -7.53 -9.98
N ILE A 59 8.74 -6.63 -10.32
CA ILE A 59 7.46 -6.45 -9.64
C ILE A 59 6.36 -6.90 -10.58
N HIS A 60 5.51 -7.78 -10.07
CA HIS A 60 4.41 -8.35 -10.83
C HIS A 60 3.07 -7.69 -10.46
N ALA A 61 2.19 -7.54 -11.44
CA ALA A 61 0.80 -7.16 -11.20
C ALA A 61 0.14 -8.21 -10.28
N VAL A 62 -0.46 -7.75 -9.19
CA VAL A 62 -1.05 -8.64 -8.17
C VAL A 62 -2.38 -9.24 -8.63
N GLN A 63 -3.02 -8.64 -9.63
CA GLN A 63 -4.31 -9.01 -10.20
C GLN A 63 -4.41 -8.54 -11.66
N ASP A 64 -5.38 -9.06 -12.43
CA ASP A 64 -5.76 -8.51 -13.74
C ASP A 64 -6.27 -7.08 -13.59
N GLY A 65 -6.08 -6.25 -14.60
CA GLY A 65 -6.54 -4.87 -14.59
C GLY A 65 -5.91 -4.03 -15.69
N TYR A 66 -5.74 -2.75 -15.43
CA TYR A 66 -5.07 -1.82 -16.33
C TYR A 66 -4.29 -0.76 -15.54
N VAL A 67 -3.31 -0.15 -16.18
CA VAL A 67 -2.59 0.99 -15.61
C VAL A 67 -3.51 2.21 -15.65
N SER A 68 -4.07 2.60 -14.50
CA SER A 68 -4.98 3.74 -14.41
C SER A 68 -4.27 5.06 -14.17
N ARG A 69 -3.09 5.02 -13.49
CA ARG A 69 -2.32 6.22 -13.25
C ARG A 69 -0.82 5.93 -13.21
N ILE A 70 -0.02 6.86 -13.71
CA ILE A 70 1.44 6.84 -13.62
C ILE A 70 1.90 8.18 -13.07
N SER A 71 2.78 8.16 -12.07
CA SER A 71 3.41 9.35 -11.51
C SER A 71 4.92 9.23 -11.63
N VAL A 72 5.57 10.23 -12.18
CA VAL A 72 7.03 10.38 -12.19
C VAL A 72 7.36 11.71 -11.55
N SER A 73 8.01 11.66 -10.38
CA SER A 73 8.31 12.84 -9.56
C SER A 73 9.60 12.61 -8.77
N PRO A 74 10.38 13.64 -8.44
CA PRO A 74 11.50 13.52 -7.51
C PRO A 74 11.05 13.39 -6.03
N TRP A 75 9.77 13.56 -5.75
CA TRP A 75 9.21 13.56 -4.38
C TRP A 75 8.12 12.49 -4.20
N GLY A 76 7.71 12.27 -2.95
CA GLY A 76 6.63 11.34 -2.61
C GLY A 76 6.98 9.92 -3.03
N TYR A 77 6.11 9.27 -3.81
CA TYR A 77 6.34 7.91 -4.33
C TYR A 77 7.45 7.82 -5.39
N GLY A 78 8.01 8.96 -5.84
CA GLY A 78 8.98 8.94 -6.93
C GLY A 78 8.35 8.47 -8.24
N ASN A 79 8.83 7.35 -8.76
CA ASN A 79 8.15 6.61 -9.81
C ASN A 79 7.04 5.76 -9.19
N GLY A 80 5.80 6.12 -9.47
CA GLY A 80 4.61 5.46 -8.95
C GLY A 80 3.74 4.89 -10.07
N LEU A 81 3.20 3.69 -9.86
CA LEU A 81 2.30 2.99 -10.77
C LEU A 81 1.02 2.62 -10.04
N TYR A 82 -0.13 2.86 -10.68
CA TYR A 82 -1.44 2.53 -10.14
C TYR A 82 -2.13 1.57 -11.10
N LEU A 83 -2.60 0.46 -10.58
CA LEU A 83 -3.36 -0.53 -11.35
C LEU A 83 -4.78 -0.61 -10.79
N THR A 84 -5.77 -0.34 -11.64
CA THR A 84 -7.19 -0.52 -11.28
C THR A 84 -7.66 -1.90 -11.71
N HIS A 85 -8.39 -2.57 -10.82
CA HIS A 85 -8.80 -3.95 -10.93
C HIS A 85 -10.31 -4.09 -11.08
N PRO A 86 -10.80 -5.22 -11.67
CA PRO A 86 -12.23 -5.43 -11.89
C PRO A 86 -13.07 -5.58 -10.62
N ASP A 87 -12.43 -5.83 -9.47
CA ASP A 87 -13.11 -5.98 -8.18
C ASP A 87 -13.35 -4.64 -7.45
N GLY A 88 -13.05 -3.51 -8.10
CA GLY A 88 -13.22 -2.17 -7.52
C GLY A 88 -12.05 -1.73 -6.64
N THR A 89 -10.93 -2.43 -6.67
CA THR A 89 -9.71 -2.00 -5.97
C THR A 89 -8.69 -1.38 -6.93
N THR A 90 -7.84 -0.52 -6.39
CA THR A 90 -6.66 0.03 -7.08
C THR A 90 -5.42 -0.27 -6.24
N THR A 91 -4.40 -0.87 -6.85
CA THR A 91 -3.12 -1.11 -6.20
C THR A 91 -2.08 -0.09 -6.62
N VAL A 92 -1.28 0.39 -5.66
CA VAL A 92 -0.25 1.40 -5.86
C VAL A 92 1.12 0.79 -5.59
N TYR A 93 2.05 1.05 -6.50
CA TYR A 93 3.43 0.59 -6.43
C TYR A 93 4.33 1.82 -6.42
N GLY A 94 5.00 2.10 -5.31
CA GLY A 94 5.85 3.28 -5.12
C GLY A 94 7.35 2.98 -5.13
N HIS A 95 8.14 4.04 -5.24
CA HIS A 95 9.60 4.05 -5.19
C HIS A 95 10.29 3.21 -6.28
N LEU A 96 9.63 3.04 -7.43
CA LEU A 96 10.09 2.19 -8.52
C LEU A 96 11.40 2.70 -9.13
N GLN A 97 12.33 1.80 -9.48
CA GLN A 97 13.53 2.14 -10.24
C GLN A 97 13.17 2.46 -11.70
N ARG A 98 12.37 1.60 -12.31
CA ARG A 98 11.92 1.72 -13.70
C ARG A 98 10.64 0.92 -13.92
N PHE A 99 9.93 1.27 -14.96
CA PHE A 99 8.72 0.59 -15.43
C PHE A 99 9.04 -0.52 -16.42
N ALA A 100 8.10 -1.44 -16.65
CA ALA A 100 8.17 -2.41 -17.73
C ALA A 100 8.26 -1.71 -19.11
N PRO A 101 8.82 -2.35 -20.14
CA PRO A 101 9.11 -1.69 -21.42
C PRO A 101 7.91 -1.04 -22.11
N SER A 102 6.72 -1.64 -22.05
CA SER A 102 5.48 -1.08 -22.61
C SER A 102 5.09 0.22 -21.91
N ILE A 103 5.06 0.20 -20.57
CA ILE A 103 4.73 1.35 -19.72
C ILE A 103 5.80 2.45 -19.89
N ALA A 104 7.07 2.09 -19.84
CA ALA A 104 8.18 3.03 -19.99
C ALA A 104 8.14 3.76 -21.34
N ARG A 105 7.75 3.07 -22.41
CA ARG A 105 7.60 3.69 -23.74
C ARG A 105 6.48 4.72 -23.74
N TYR A 106 5.34 4.40 -23.14
CA TYR A 106 4.22 5.32 -23.02
C TYR A 106 4.63 6.59 -22.23
N ILE A 107 5.27 6.41 -21.07
CA ILE A 107 5.78 7.52 -20.25
C ILE A 107 6.71 8.41 -21.06
N LYS A 108 7.68 7.81 -21.77
CA LYS A 108 8.64 8.55 -22.57
C LYS A 108 7.95 9.41 -23.64
N THR A 109 6.95 8.88 -24.34
CA THR A 109 6.16 9.63 -25.30
C THR A 109 5.49 10.83 -24.63
N GLN A 110 4.82 10.62 -23.50
CA GLN A 110 4.14 11.69 -22.76
C GLN A 110 5.09 12.75 -22.21
N GLN A 111 6.29 12.35 -21.75
CA GLN A 111 7.33 13.27 -21.29
C GLN A 111 7.81 14.20 -22.44
N TYR A 112 7.97 13.66 -23.65
CA TYR A 112 8.33 14.47 -24.81
C TYR A 112 7.20 15.40 -25.25
N GLU A 113 5.96 14.92 -25.28
CA GLU A 113 4.79 15.73 -25.64
C GLU A 113 4.55 16.89 -24.67
N GLN A 114 4.82 16.66 -23.37
CA GLN A 114 4.66 17.66 -22.31
C GLN A 114 5.93 18.48 -22.04
N GLU A 115 7.03 18.18 -22.73
CA GLU A 115 8.35 18.81 -22.51
C GLU A 115 8.76 18.78 -21.02
N SER A 116 8.43 17.69 -20.32
CA SER A 116 8.62 17.56 -18.88
C SER A 116 9.06 16.15 -18.47
N PHE A 117 10.06 16.06 -17.59
CA PHE A 117 10.41 14.79 -16.96
C PHE A 117 9.39 14.37 -15.88
N ASN A 118 8.77 15.34 -15.21
CA ASN A 118 7.74 15.09 -14.21
C ASN A 118 6.38 14.98 -14.90
N VAL A 119 5.74 13.84 -14.75
CA VAL A 119 4.42 13.60 -15.34
C VAL A 119 3.48 12.94 -14.33
N ASN A 120 2.20 13.25 -14.46
CA ASN A 120 1.13 12.60 -13.74
C ASN A 120 0.03 12.26 -14.74
N LEU A 121 0.03 11.02 -15.19
CA LEU A 121 -0.76 10.54 -16.33
C LEU A 121 -1.92 9.71 -15.82
N PHE A 122 -3.12 9.97 -16.32
CA PHE A 122 -4.32 9.18 -16.09
C PHE A 122 -4.70 8.50 -17.40
N LEU A 123 -4.98 7.21 -17.34
CA LEU A 123 -5.18 6.38 -18.51
C LEU A 123 -6.56 5.73 -18.50
N ASP A 124 -7.09 5.50 -19.69
CA ASP A 124 -8.32 4.75 -19.90
C ASP A 124 -8.06 3.23 -19.85
N PRO A 125 -9.09 2.41 -19.56
CA PRO A 125 -8.94 0.96 -19.37
C PRO A 125 -8.34 0.17 -20.53
N ASP A 126 -8.45 0.66 -21.75
CA ASP A 126 -7.98 0.02 -22.99
C ASP A 126 -6.54 0.40 -23.38
N GLN A 127 -5.95 1.42 -22.76
CA GLN A 127 -4.64 1.93 -23.15
C GLN A 127 -3.48 1.02 -22.74
N LEU A 128 -3.43 0.57 -21.49
CA LEU A 128 -2.38 -0.30 -20.95
C LEU A 128 -2.99 -1.40 -20.06
N PRO A 129 -3.66 -2.40 -20.65
CA PRO A 129 -4.15 -3.55 -19.89
C PRO A 129 -2.98 -4.38 -19.36
N VAL A 130 -3.16 -4.98 -18.18
CA VAL A 130 -2.18 -5.86 -17.53
C VAL A 130 -2.82 -7.15 -17.05
N LYS A 131 -2.03 -8.23 -17.03
CA LYS A 131 -2.45 -9.53 -16.52
C LYS A 131 -1.81 -9.82 -15.18
N LYS A 132 -2.55 -10.48 -14.29
CA LYS A 132 -2.02 -11.00 -13.01
C LYS A 132 -0.73 -11.77 -13.25
N GLY A 133 0.35 -11.38 -12.57
CA GLY A 133 1.66 -11.99 -12.70
C GLY A 133 2.54 -11.41 -13.82
N GLU A 134 2.03 -10.50 -14.64
CA GLU A 134 2.84 -9.75 -15.61
C GLU A 134 3.83 -8.82 -14.88
N ILE A 135 5.07 -8.73 -15.37
CA ILE A 135 6.03 -7.77 -14.83
C ILE A 135 5.62 -6.37 -15.27
N VAL A 136 5.33 -5.50 -14.31
CA VAL A 136 4.88 -4.12 -14.56
C VAL A 136 5.96 -3.07 -14.25
N ALA A 137 6.88 -3.41 -13.34
CA ALA A 137 7.95 -2.50 -12.92
C ALA A 137 9.11 -3.27 -12.25
N TYR A 138 10.07 -2.50 -11.76
CA TYR A 138 11.21 -3.01 -10.99
C TYR A 138 11.40 -2.16 -9.73
N SER A 139 11.69 -2.82 -8.61
CA SER A 139 11.86 -2.17 -7.32
C SER A 139 12.99 -1.16 -7.31
N GLY A 140 12.88 -0.12 -6.51
CA GLY A 140 13.84 0.96 -6.49
C GLY A 140 13.92 1.69 -5.15
N ASN A 141 14.33 2.96 -5.25
CA ASN A 141 14.53 3.86 -4.12
C ASN A 141 14.25 5.32 -4.54
N THR A 142 13.33 5.54 -5.50
CA THR A 142 13.02 6.89 -6.01
C THR A 142 12.09 7.66 -5.10
N GLY A 143 12.02 8.97 -5.26
CA GLY A 143 11.18 9.85 -4.45
C GLY A 143 11.68 10.00 -3.00
N SER A 144 10.74 10.10 -2.06
CA SER A 144 11.04 10.32 -0.64
C SER A 144 11.27 8.99 0.10
N SER A 145 12.22 8.18 -0.37
CA SER A 145 12.56 6.86 0.16
C SER A 145 13.92 6.87 0.88
N GLY A 146 14.04 6.15 1.99
CA GLY A 146 15.25 6.02 2.78
C GLY A 146 16.13 4.81 2.43
N GLY A 147 15.71 3.97 1.49
CA GLY A 147 16.45 2.76 1.06
C GLY A 147 15.63 1.86 0.16
N PRO A 148 16.25 0.87 -0.53
CA PRO A 148 15.55 0.01 -1.48
C PRO A 148 14.40 -0.78 -0.87
N HIS A 149 13.17 -0.54 -1.34
CA HIS A 149 11.96 -1.28 -0.98
C HIS A 149 10.87 -1.07 -2.04
N LEU A 150 9.76 -1.78 -1.92
CA LEU A 150 8.53 -1.49 -2.63
C LEU A 150 7.50 -0.99 -1.62
N HIS A 151 7.08 0.26 -1.75
CA HIS A 151 5.87 0.74 -1.09
C HIS A 151 4.65 0.27 -1.86
N PHE A 152 3.71 -0.38 -1.18
CA PHE A 152 2.54 -0.99 -1.81
C PHE A 152 1.27 -0.64 -1.05
N GLU A 153 0.25 -0.19 -1.78
CA GLU A 153 -1.07 0.12 -1.22
C GLU A 153 -2.17 -0.66 -1.94
N VAL A 154 -3.27 -0.85 -1.24
CA VAL A 154 -4.57 -1.20 -1.79
C VAL A 154 -5.54 -0.09 -1.45
N ARG A 155 -6.30 0.36 -2.43
CA ARG A 155 -7.30 1.41 -2.28
C ARG A 155 -8.65 0.95 -2.82
N ASP A 156 -9.71 1.47 -2.26
CA ASP A 156 -10.99 1.49 -2.94
C ASP A 156 -10.89 2.44 -4.15
N THR A 157 -11.33 1.98 -5.33
CA THR A 157 -11.13 2.75 -6.58
C THR A 157 -11.99 4.02 -6.62
N GLU A 158 -13.19 3.99 -6.06
CA GLU A 158 -14.14 5.10 -6.14
C GLU A 158 -13.83 6.19 -5.11
N SER A 159 -13.61 5.79 -3.86
CA SER A 159 -13.35 6.72 -2.75
C SER A 159 -11.88 7.10 -2.59
N GLU A 160 -10.96 6.36 -3.19
CA GLU A 160 -9.51 6.41 -2.98
C GLU A 160 -9.08 6.14 -1.51
N GLU A 161 -9.99 5.67 -0.66
CA GLU A 161 -9.67 5.28 0.71
C GLU A 161 -8.67 4.13 0.74
N VAL A 162 -7.66 4.26 1.60
CA VAL A 162 -6.63 3.22 1.75
C VAL A 162 -7.17 2.05 2.57
N LEU A 163 -6.98 0.86 2.07
CA LEU A 163 -7.34 -0.41 2.71
C LEU A 163 -6.07 -1.06 3.27
N ASP A 164 -6.19 -1.83 4.36
CA ASP A 164 -5.04 -2.54 4.93
C ASP A 164 -4.55 -3.65 3.98
N PRO A 165 -3.37 -3.51 3.34
CA PRO A 165 -2.88 -4.53 2.43
C PRO A 165 -2.52 -5.85 3.12
N ILE A 166 -2.30 -5.86 4.44
CA ILE A 166 -1.97 -7.08 5.21
C ILE A 166 -3.09 -8.10 5.08
N GLU A 167 -4.35 -7.66 5.05
CA GLU A 167 -5.51 -8.56 4.91
C GLU A 167 -5.48 -9.41 3.64
N TYR A 168 -4.88 -8.89 2.55
CA TYR A 168 -4.75 -9.60 1.28
C TYR A 168 -3.56 -10.59 1.26
N PHE A 169 -2.62 -10.46 2.18
CA PHE A 169 -1.39 -11.26 2.24
C PHE A 169 -1.20 -12.00 3.56
N LYS A 170 -2.16 -11.96 4.48
CA LYS A 170 -2.02 -12.49 5.85
C LYS A 170 -1.57 -13.95 5.91
N GLU A 171 -1.98 -14.79 4.96
CA GLU A 171 -1.55 -16.19 4.89
C GLU A 171 -0.08 -16.36 4.43
N LYS A 172 0.52 -15.32 3.83
CA LYS A 172 1.89 -15.30 3.31
C LYS A 172 2.85 -14.50 4.16
N ILE A 173 2.33 -13.69 5.10
CA ILE A 173 3.11 -12.90 6.03
C ILE A 173 3.24 -13.69 7.32
N THR A 174 4.48 -14.04 7.69
CA THR A 174 4.76 -14.66 8.97
C THR A 174 5.31 -13.61 9.92
N ASP A 175 4.52 -13.25 10.93
CA ASP A 175 4.98 -12.44 12.06
C ASP A 175 4.84 -13.25 13.35
N THR A 176 5.98 -13.58 13.94
CA THR A 176 6.08 -14.33 15.21
C THR A 176 6.47 -13.44 16.38
N ARG A 177 6.64 -12.13 16.15
CA ARG A 177 7.08 -11.21 17.19
C ARG A 177 5.88 -10.57 17.90
N ALA A 178 5.81 -10.79 19.22
CA ALA A 178 4.83 -10.08 20.03
C ALA A 178 5.08 -8.55 19.99
N PRO A 179 4.03 -7.73 19.96
CA PRO A 179 4.17 -6.27 19.99
C PRO A 179 4.86 -5.83 21.29
N LYS A 180 5.72 -4.81 21.17
CA LYS A 180 6.43 -4.24 22.29
C LYS A 180 6.17 -2.76 22.37
N ILE A 181 5.61 -2.31 23.49
CA ILE A 181 5.42 -0.87 23.74
C ILE A 181 6.81 -0.25 23.98
N GLN A 182 7.16 0.74 23.17
CA GLN A 182 8.44 1.44 23.31
C GLN A 182 8.32 2.73 24.12
N GLY A 183 7.16 3.35 24.13
CA GLY A 183 6.86 4.56 24.87
C GLY A 183 5.39 4.94 24.79
N ILE A 184 4.95 5.78 25.71
CA ILE A 184 3.63 6.41 25.66
C ILE A 184 3.85 7.91 25.77
N LEU A 185 3.30 8.66 24.83
CA LEU A 185 3.31 10.12 24.85
C LEU A 185 1.92 10.63 25.15
N VAL A 186 1.79 11.30 26.29
CA VAL A 186 0.54 11.98 26.66
C VAL A 186 0.66 13.44 26.27
N CYS A 187 -0.20 13.88 25.36
CA CYS A 187 -0.22 15.26 24.86
C CYS A 187 -1.44 15.98 25.40
N PRO A 188 -1.29 16.99 26.28
CA PRO A 188 -2.39 17.86 26.66
C PRO A 188 -2.96 18.56 25.43
N GLN A 189 -4.29 18.69 25.36
CA GLN A 189 -4.92 19.47 24.31
C GLN A 189 -4.57 20.94 24.48
N PRO A 190 -4.03 21.61 23.45
CA PRO A 190 -3.66 23.01 23.54
C PRO A 190 -4.83 23.89 24.03
N GLY A 191 -4.58 24.70 25.07
CA GLY A 191 -5.57 25.62 25.64
C GLY A 191 -6.73 24.99 26.44
N LYS A 192 -6.77 23.65 26.57
CA LYS A 192 -7.91 22.95 27.21
C LYS A 192 -7.52 21.90 28.25
N GLY A 193 -6.27 21.56 28.37
CA GLY A 193 -5.87 20.50 29.29
C GLY A 193 -4.43 20.60 29.79
N VAL A 194 -4.18 19.94 30.91
CA VAL A 194 -2.87 19.78 31.51
C VAL A 194 -2.68 18.33 31.94
N VAL A 195 -1.44 17.87 31.93
CA VAL A 195 -1.04 16.57 32.47
C VAL A 195 -0.08 16.85 33.62
N ASN A 196 -0.38 16.36 34.81
CA ASN A 196 0.39 16.64 36.04
C ASN A 196 0.64 18.14 36.26
N GLY A 197 -0.41 18.98 36.01
CA GLY A 197 -0.32 20.43 36.17
C GLY A 197 0.50 21.16 35.10
N SER A 198 0.94 20.48 34.05
CA SER A 198 1.75 21.04 32.97
C SER A 198 1.05 20.93 31.62
N SER A 199 1.17 21.96 30.78
CA SER A 199 0.75 21.97 29.38
C SER A 199 1.77 21.29 28.43
N ARG A 200 2.90 20.81 28.97
CA ARG A 200 3.92 20.10 28.21
C ARG A 200 3.56 18.63 28.02
N LYS A 201 4.06 18.04 26.94
CA LYS A 201 3.98 16.60 26.70
C LYS A 201 4.63 15.82 27.85
N LEU A 202 4.00 14.73 28.26
CA LEU A 202 4.58 13.76 29.21
C LEU A 202 4.95 12.48 28.46
N GLU A 203 6.23 12.13 28.49
CA GLU A 203 6.72 10.86 27.96
C GLU A 203 6.85 9.83 29.09
N LEU A 204 6.21 8.70 28.94
CA LEU A 204 6.27 7.56 29.85
C LEU A 204 7.00 6.41 29.17
N LYS A 205 8.03 5.88 29.80
CA LYS A 205 8.80 4.73 29.29
C LYS A 205 8.35 3.44 29.97
N PRO A 206 8.05 2.38 29.21
CA PRO A 206 7.72 1.09 29.80
C PRO A 206 8.96 0.43 30.39
N VAL A 207 8.76 -0.22 31.53
CA VAL A 207 9.77 -1.12 32.12
C VAL A 207 9.35 -2.56 31.82
N THR A 208 10.28 -3.33 31.23
CA THR A 208 10.02 -4.75 30.91
C THR A 208 10.59 -5.64 32.01
N ALA A 209 9.74 -6.41 32.66
CA ALA A 209 10.15 -7.39 33.65
C ALA A 209 10.81 -8.62 33.00
N LYS A 210 11.51 -9.44 33.79
CA LYS A 210 12.21 -10.67 33.31
C LYS A 210 11.27 -11.67 32.59
N ASN A 211 10.00 -11.68 32.92
CA ASN A 211 8.98 -12.52 32.27
C ASN A 211 8.39 -11.90 30.99
N GLY A 212 8.95 -10.82 30.47
CA GLY A 212 8.48 -10.13 29.29
C GLY A 212 7.29 -9.18 29.51
N LYS A 213 6.68 -9.16 30.69
CA LYS A 213 5.57 -8.25 31.00
C LYS A 213 6.05 -6.80 31.04
N GLN A 214 5.37 -5.94 30.31
CA GLN A 214 5.65 -4.52 30.32
C GLN A 214 4.73 -3.80 31.31
N THR A 215 5.29 -2.89 32.09
CA THR A 215 4.57 -2.00 33.00
C THR A 215 5.04 -0.57 32.78
N ILE A 216 4.16 0.39 33.01
CA ILE A 216 4.50 1.81 32.92
C ILE A 216 4.71 2.30 34.34
N THR A 217 5.86 2.90 34.58
CA THR A 217 6.16 3.57 35.84
C THR A 217 5.95 5.06 35.68
N GLY A 218 5.15 5.63 36.55
CA GLY A 218 4.79 7.05 36.59
C GLY A 218 3.32 7.25 36.94
N LYS A 219 3.00 8.41 37.49
CA LYS A 219 1.61 8.83 37.73
C LYS A 219 1.21 9.81 36.64
N ILE A 220 0.03 9.64 36.10
CA ILE A 220 -0.65 10.61 35.24
C ILE A 220 -1.63 11.39 36.11
#